data_0b0a5dfe42b2b4de410655ecd64c57ef
#
_entry.id   0b0a5dfe42b2b4de410655ecd64c57ef
#
_cell.length_a   1.000
_cell.length_b   1.000
_cell.length_c   1.000
_cell.angle_alpha   90.00
_cell.angle_beta   90.00
_cell.angle_gamma   90.00
#
_symmetry.space_group_name_H-M   'P 1'
#
loop_
_entity.id
_entity.type
_entity.pdbx_description
1 polymer ?
#
loop_
_entity_poly.entity_id
_entity_poly.type
_entity_poly.pdbx_seq_one_letter_code
_entity_poly.pdbx_strand_id
1 'polypeptide(L)'
;MRYFIIAGEVSGHNYAKQLMSSLAHADPLAEFKYREPDSQSAIMGFIEVAGKLGVFAKALSQCKKDILAYNPDVVILIDYPGFNLRIARFAARKGYKTLYYIAPKTWATREYRNRNIRRHVTRLYTILPFETDYFSSKGINAVYLGNPVTDLLLEHDSQEKAEEMFRQQFRIEDKPILAILPGSRLNEINFLLPRAAQIISKFDNYQWIVAATPSIPTTVYDNILKDLPVRVMYGHTYDILKLAEAAIVTSGTATLEAALLNCPQVVCYGGNPVSAFLARLMLRVKHVSLPNLILQKPSLTELLQKGCTPERMEEELRQLLEGRQKRRSVLADYKRLRKLLGTNDSLERVARDMYTEITGGPQVPRYKVYTSTPFGNFYFSANEFEELVACGFEIDDRLSGFFKSGEPMDPKEPSPVVLLNAIGQLDEYFRGTRRTFDLPLHIEGTEFQQDVWKELQKIPYGTTISYAGLAEKIGNPKASRAVGQANNANPFAIV
;
A
#
# COMPACT_ATOMS: atom_id res chain seq x y z
N MET A 1 12.40 -8.97 -17.25
CA MET A 1 13.51 -8.13 -16.70
C MET A 1 14.15 -8.80 -15.50
N ARG A 2 15.39 -8.40 -15.13
CA ARG A 2 16.15 -8.96 -13.99
C ARG A 2 16.09 -8.01 -12.80
N TYR A 3 15.40 -8.42 -11.76
CA TYR A 3 15.17 -7.62 -10.54
C TYR A 3 16.07 -8.11 -9.40
N PHE A 4 16.79 -7.20 -8.75
CA PHE A 4 17.51 -7.51 -7.52
C PHE A 4 16.80 -6.83 -6.33
N ILE A 5 16.18 -7.61 -5.46
CA ILE A 5 15.32 -7.11 -4.38
C ILE A 5 16.00 -7.30 -3.02
N ILE A 6 15.96 -6.26 -2.18
CA ILE A 6 16.57 -6.27 -0.85
C ILE A 6 15.54 -5.79 0.18
N ALA A 7 15.21 -6.63 1.14
CA ALA A 7 14.46 -6.27 2.34
C ALA A 7 15.31 -6.51 3.59
N GLY A 8 15.13 -5.70 4.63
CA GLY A 8 16.01 -5.74 5.80
C GLY A 8 15.36 -6.15 7.11
N GLU A 9 14.03 -6.21 7.18
CA GLU A 9 13.25 -6.56 8.37
C GLU A 9 12.18 -7.61 8.04
N VAL A 10 11.63 -8.29 9.06
CA VAL A 10 10.61 -9.34 8.87
C VAL A 10 9.36 -8.79 8.16
N SER A 11 8.91 -7.59 8.52
CA SER A 11 7.79 -6.93 7.82
C SER A 11 8.14 -6.63 6.35
N GLY A 12 9.36 -6.17 6.09
CA GLY A 12 9.86 -5.94 4.73
C GLY A 12 9.93 -7.22 3.89
N HIS A 13 10.18 -8.39 4.50
CA HIS A 13 10.17 -9.67 3.82
C HIS A 13 8.79 -10.05 3.26
N ASN A 14 7.73 -9.83 4.05
CA ASN A 14 6.36 -10.09 3.60
C ASN A 14 5.98 -9.18 2.43
N TYR A 15 6.30 -7.90 2.52
CA TYR A 15 6.06 -6.95 1.42
C TYR A 15 6.89 -7.28 0.17
N ALA A 16 8.13 -7.79 0.35
CA ALA A 16 8.96 -8.21 -0.77
C ALA A 16 8.33 -9.38 -1.55
N LYS A 17 7.81 -10.39 -0.86
CA LYS A 17 7.15 -11.54 -1.48
C LYS A 17 5.92 -11.13 -2.28
N GLN A 18 5.06 -10.30 -1.69
CA GLN A 18 3.87 -9.80 -2.36
C GLN A 18 4.21 -8.92 -3.56
N LEU A 19 5.20 -8.02 -3.41
CA LEU A 19 5.67 -7.19 -4.52
C LEU A 19 6.26 -8.02 -5.66
N MET A 20 7.00 -9.09 -5.36
CA MET A 20 7.50 -10.01 -6.39
C MET A 20 6.36 -10.71 -7.14
N SER A 21 5.29 -11.10 -6.45
CA SER A 21 4.09 -11.66 -7.10
C SER A 21 3.45 -10.64 -8.04
N SER A 22 3.23 -9.41 -7.57
CA SER A 22 2.66 -8.34 -8.41
C SER A 22 3.57 -7.93 -9.57
N LEU A 23 4.90 -7.94 -9.37
CA LEU A 23 5.87 -7.70 -10.45
C LEU A 23 5.89 -8.82 -11.48
N ALA A 24 5.68 -10.07 -11.08
CA ALA A 24 5.57 -11.19 -12.02
C ALA A 24 4.30 -11.10 -12.88
N HIS A 25 3.22 -10.51 -12.35
CA HIS A 25 2.03 -10.17 -13.16
C HIS A 25 2.30 -9.01 -14.12
N ALA A 26 3.04 -7.97 -13.68
CA ALA A 26 3.38 -6.82 -14.51
C ALA A 26 4.47 -7.10 -15.54
N ASP A 27 5.34 -8.06 -15.28
CA ASP A 27 6.44 -8.51 -16.15
C ASP A 27 6.50 -10.04 -16.15
N PRO A 28 5.78 -10.72 -17.07
CA PRO A 28 5.74 -12.19 -17.12
C PRO A 28 7.11 -12.85 -17.36
N LEU A 29 8.10 -12.10 -17.84
CA LEU A 29 9.48 -12.56 -18.05
C LEU A 29 10.42 -12.12 -16.91
N ALA A 30 9.86 -11.73 -15.75
CA ALA A 30 10.63 -11.27 -14.61
C ALA A 30 11.52 -12.39 -14.03
N GLU A 31 12.80 -12.08 -13.89
CA GLU A 31 13.75 -12.89 -13.13
C GLU A 31 14.06 -12.17 -11.81
N PHE A 32 13.92 -12.87 -10.71
CA PHE A 32 14.15 -12.29 -9.39
C PHE A 32 15.38 -12.88 -8.70
N LYS A 33 16.21 -11.99 -8.15
CA LYS A 33 17.15 -12.35 -7.10
C LYS A 33 16.81 -11.63 -5.84
N TYR A 34 16.31 -12.36 -4.86
CA TYR A 34 15.89 -11.82 -3.58
C TYR A 34 16.96 -12.06 -2.51
N ARG A 35 17.33 -11.00 -1.80
CA ARG A 35 18.19 -11.07 -0.61
C ARG A 35 17.34 -10.94 0.64
N GLU A 36 17.20 -12.05 1.35
CA GLU A 36 16.51 -12.10 2.63
C GLU A 36 17.24 -11.32 3.73
N PRO A 37 16.49 -10.81 4.73
CA PRO A 37 17.09 -10.28 5.95
C PRO A 37 17.93 -11.35 6.64
N ASP A 38 19.18 -11.07 6.97
CA ASP A 38 19.95 -11.96 7.85
C ASP A 38 19.23 -12.10 9.20
N SER A 39 18.92 -13.31 9.63
CA SER A 39 18.22 -13.60 10.88
C SER A 39 18.88 -12.96 12.12
N GLN A 40 20.17 -12.67 12.07
CA GLN A 40 20.91 -11.96 13.10
C GLN A 40 20.78 -10.41 13.03
N SER A 41 20.40 -9.85 11.89
CA SER A 41 20.23 -8.40 11.73
C SER A 41 18.82 -7.92 12.04
N ALA A 42 17.82 -8.78 12.00
CA ALA A 42 16.42 -8.48 12.32
C ALA A 42 16.16 -8.17 13.81
N ILE A 43 17.08 -8.59 14.71
CA ILE A 43 16.93 -8.47 16.18
C ILE A 43 17.54 -7.15 16.71
N MET A 44 18.18 -6.33 15.87
CA MET A 44 18.99 -5.21 16.34
C MET A 44 18.19 -3.97 16.74
N GLY A 45 18.02 -3.79 18.06
CA GLY A 45 17.79 -2.48 18.67
C GLY A 45 19.02 -1.55 18.57
N PHE A 46 18.80 -0.24 18.75
CA PHE A 46 19.78 0.85 18.53
C PHE A 46 21.09 0.76 19.33
N ILE A 47 21.14 -0.04 20.40
CA ILE A 47 22.26 -0.10 21.37
C ILE A 47 23.28 -1.23 21.06
N GLU A 48 22.89 -2.25 20.31
CA GLU A 48 23.75 -3.42 20.03
C GLU A 48 24.67 -3.26 18.80
N VAL A 49 24.62 -2.11 18.14
CA VAL A 49 25.33 -1.86 16.86
C VAL A 49 26.86 -1.80 17.02
N ALA A 50 27.37 -1.43 18.18
CA ALA A 50 28.83 -1.21 18.35
C ALA A 50 29.67 -2.49 18.25
N GLY A 51 29.11 -3.66 18.64
CA GLY A 51 29.83 -4.95 18.60
C GLY A 51 29.77 -5.69 17.26
N LYS A 52 28.94 -5.24 16.30
CA LYS A 52 28.64 -5.98 15.04
C LYS A 52 28.96 -5.19 13.76
N LEU A 53 29.75 -4.12 13.84
CA LEU A 53 30.15 -3.32 12.67
C LEU A 53 30.81 -4.14 11.57
N GLY A 54 31.61 -5.16 11.94
CA GLY A 54 32.26 -6.07 11.01
C GLY A 54 31.27 -6.94 10.23
N VAL A 55 30.23 -7.47 10.90
CA VAL A 55 29.17 -8.28 10.26
C VAL A 55 28.41 -7.45 9.26
N PHE A 56 28.01 -6.24 9.64
CA PHE A 56 27.31 -5.29 8.76
C PHE A 56 28.15 -4.91 7.52
N ALA A 57 29.45 -4.63 7.71
CA ALA A 57 30.35 -4.30 6.61
C ALA A 57 30.53 -5.50 5.66
N LYS A 58 30.65 -6.72 6.20
CA LYS A 58 30.74 -7.96 5.41
C LYS A 58 29.45 -8.21 4.62
N ALA A 59 28.29 -8.05 5.25
CA ALA A 59 26.98 -8.19 4.59
C ALA A 59 26.81 -7.16 3.46
N LEU A 60 27.23 -5.90 3.67
CA LEU A 60 27.19 -4.85 2.67
C LEU A 60 28.14 -5.15 1.49
N SER A 61 29.35 -5.64 1.77
CA SER A 61 30.33 -6.02 0.76
C SER A 61 29.81 -7.19 -0.08
N GLN A 62 29.26 -8.22 0.56
CA GLN A 62 28.70 -9.37 -0.13
C GLN A 62 27.52 -8.96 -1.03
N CYS A 63 26.60 -8.15 -0.53
CA CYS A 63 25.46 -7.66 -1.31
C CYS A 63 25.91 -6.92 -2.59
N LYS A 64 26.96 -6.11 -2.50
CA LYS A 64 27.53 -5.41 -3.67
C LYS A 64 28.09 -6.39 -4.70
N LYS A 65 28.79 -7.46 -4.26
CA LYS A 65 29.29 -8.52 -5.15
C LYS A 65 28.15 -9.27 -5.82
N ASP A 66 27.10 -9.58 -5.05
CA ASP A 66 25.92 -10.29 -5.57
C ASP A 66 25.19 -9.48 -6.64
N ILE A 67 25.06 -8.14 -6.46
CA ILE A 67 24.48 -7.24 -7.47
C ILE A 67 25.33 -7.26 -8.75
N LEU A 68 26.65 -7.13 -8.64
CA LEU A 68 27.52 -7.15 -9.81
C LEU A 68 27.49 -8.48 -10.54
N ALA A 69 27.50 -9.60 -9.80
CA ALA A 69 27.46 -10.94 -10.37
C ALA A 69 26.13 -11.26 -11.06
N TYR A 70 25.03 -10.77 -10.48
CA TYR A 70 23.70 -10.94 -11.05
C TYR A 70 23.44 -10.00 -12.23
N ASN A 71 24.05 -8.82 -12.23
CA ASN A 71 23.88 -7.76 -13.25
C ASN A 71 22.41 -7.45 -13.55
N PRO A 72 21.63 -6.92 -12.57
CA PRO A 72 20.21 -6.66 -12.73
C PRO A 72 19.92 -5.45 -13.62
N ASP A 73 18.71 -5.38 -14.19
CA ASP A 73 18.20 -4.18 -14.83
C ASP A 73 17.83 -3.11 -13.81
N VAL A 74 17.39 -3.56 -12.61
CA VAL A 74 16.98 -2.67 -11.52
C VAL A 74 17.27 -3.28 -10.14
N VAL A 75 17.57 -2.40 -9.17
CA VAL A 75 17.71 -2.74 -7.75
C VAL A 75 16.54 -2.15 -6.99
N ILE A 76 15.70 -3.00 -6.39
CA ILE A 76 14.56 -2.60 -5.56
C ILE A 76 14.94 -2.72 -4.08
N LEU A 77 14.80 -1.62 -3.36
CA LEU A 77 15.17 -1.49 -1.97
C LEU A 77 13.89 -1.34 -1.13
N ILE A 78 13.68 -2.20 -0.14
CA ILE A 78 12.48 -2.18 0.69
C ILE A 78 12.87 -1.83 2.12
N ASP A 79 12.36 -0.68 2.63
CA ASP A 79 12.65 -0.16 3.98
C ASP A 79 14.16 -0.20 4.34
N TYR A 80 14.52 -0.46 5.59
CA TYR A 80 15.90 -0.66 6.10
C TYR A 80 16.92 0.40 5.66
N PRO A 81 16.68 1.68 5.93
CA PRO A 81 17.44 2.78 5.34
C PRO A 81 18.92 2.83 5.73
N GLY A 82 19.29 2.19 6.85
CA GLY A 82 20.69 2.10 7.28
C GLY A 82 21.56 1.33 6.30
N PHE A 83 21.04 0.29 5.71
CA PHE A 83 21.72 -0.58 4.74
C PHE A 83 21.40 -0.12 3.31
N ASN A 84 20.11 -0.01 3.01
CA ASN A 84 19.59 0.20 1.65
C ASN A 84 20.06 1.52 1.03
N LEU A 85 20.22 2.62 1.77
CA LEU A 85 20.76 3.87 1.24
C LEU A 85 22.25 3.77 0.86
N ARG A 86 23.02 2.86 1.48
CA ARG A 86 24.39 2.58 1.07
C ARG A 86 24.46 1.76 -0.21
N ILE A 87 23.53 0.82 -0.38
CA ILE A 87 23.37 0.07 -1.62
C ILE A 87 22.86 0.97 -2.74
N ALA A 88 21.87 1.85 -2.50
CA ALA A 88 21.40 2.81 -3.48
C ALA A 88 22.55 3.65 -4.06
N ARG A 89 23.41 4.19 -3.17
CA ARG A 89 24.59 4.94 -3.60
C ARG A 89 25.57 4.11 -4.43
N PHE A 90 25.73 2.84 -4.10
CA PHE A 90 26.62 1.94 -4.84
C PHE A 90 26.01 1.60 -6.21
N ALA A 91 24.75 1.20 -6.24
CA ALA A 91 24.04 0.81 -7.46
C ALA A 91 23.97 1.97 -8.46
N ALA A 92 23.56 3.15 -8.02
CA ALA A 92 23.51 4.36 -8.86
C ALA A 92 24.87 4.74 -9.45
N ARG A 93 25.98 4.59 -8.67
CA ARG A 93 27.34 4.82 -9.18
C ARG A 93 27.81 3.79 -10.20
N LYS A 94 27.18 2.62 -10.22
CA LYS A 94 27.45 1.56 -11.20
C LYS A 94 26.49 1.62 -12.40
N GLY A 95 25.61 2.62 -12.45
CA GLY A 95 24.67 2.83 -13.55
C GLY A 95 23.35 2.06 -13.41
N TYR A 96 23.14 1.32 -12.32
CA TYR A 96 21.87 0.62 -12.10
C TYR A 96 20.76 1.59 -11.67
N LYS A 97 19.56 1.45 -12.23
CA LYS A 97 18.36 2.11 -11.73
C LYS A 97 18.05 1.59 -10.32
N THR A 98 17.60 2.48 -9.43
CA THR A 98 17.27 2.10 -8.05
C THR A 98 15.88 2.60 -7.70
N LEU A 99 14.99 1.69 -7.34
CA LEU A 99 13.65 1.99 -6.84
C LEU A 99 13.63 1.72 -5.33
N TYR A 100 12.94 2.58 -4.60
CA TYR A 100 12.88 2.45 -3.15
C TYR A 100 11.43 2.40 -2.68
N TYR A 101 11.02 1.25 -2.15
CA TYR A 101 9.68 1.00 -1.62
C TYR A 101 9.68 1.08 -0.09
N ILE A 102 8.65 1.64 0.49
CA ILE A 102 8.53 1.97 1.92
C ILE A 102 9.58 3.01 2.32
N ALA A 103 9.27 4.25 1.99
CA ALA A 103 10.16 5.39 2.17
C ALA A 103 10.72 5.52 3.59
N PRO A 104 12.01 5.89 3.75
CA PRO A 104 12.60 6.19 5.05
C PRO A 104 11.87 7.36 5.72
N LYS A 105 11.50 7.24 6.99
CA LYS A 105 10.74 8.26 7.74
C LYS A 105 11.62 9.49 8.07
N THR A 106 12.18 10.14 7.02
CA THR A 106 13.07 11.29 7.17
C THR A 106 12.34 12.56 7.59
N TRP A 107 11.04 12.61 7.42
CA TRP A 107 10.17 13.66 7.96
C TRP A 107 10.09 13.64 9.50
N ALA A 108 10.29 12.48 10.11
CA ALA A 108 10.34 12.33 11.57
C ALA A 108 11.76 12.48 12.13
N THR A 109 12.77 11.90 11.46
CA THR A 109 14.16 11.90 11.94
C THR A 109 15.16 11.84 10.78
N ARG A 110 16.39 12.30 11.02
CA ARG A 110 17.52 12.12 10.08
C ARG A 110 17.26 12.68 8.68
N GLU A 111 16.69 13.86 8.61
CA GLU A 111 16.37 14.55 7.35
C GLU A 111 17.57 14.65 6.38
N TYR A 112 18.80 14.66 6.89
CA TYR A 112 20.03 14.67 6.07
C TYR A 112 20.11 13.52 5.06
N ARG A 113 19.36 12.42 5.28
CA ARG A 113 19.27 11.28 4.35
C ARG A 113 18.60 11.64 3.04
N ASN A 114 17.77 12.68 2.99
CA ASN A 114 17.10 13.15 1.77
C ASN A 114 18.10 13.50 0.67
N ARG A 115 19.30 14.02 1.03
CA ARG A 115 20.36 14.27 0.05
C ARG A 115 20.82 12.98 -0.65
N ASN A 116 20.87 11.87 0.08
CA ASN A 116 21.28 10.58 -0.47
C ASN A 116 20.14 10.00 -1.35
N ILE A 117 18.89 10.05 -0.89
CA ILE A 117 17.72 9.62 -1.64
C ILE A 117 17.64 10.37 -2.96
N ARG A 118 17.63 11.71 -2.93
CA ARG A 118 17.55 12.55 -4.14
C ARG A 118 18.63 12.26 -5.18
N ARG A 119 19.83 11.84 -4.76
CA ARG A 119 20.96 11.61 -5.67
C ARG A 119 21.06 10.21 -6.23
N HIS A 120 20.48 9.24 -5.55
CA HIS A 120 20.76 7.83 -5.84
C HIS A 120 19.54 6.93 -5.91
N VAL A 121 18.35 7.48 -5.70
CA VAL A 121 17.07 6.76 -5.86
C VAL A 121 16.36 7.35 -7.08
N THR A 122 16.05 6.52 -8.06
CA THR A 122 15.36 6.91 -9.29
C THR A 122 13.92 7.32 -8.99
N ARG A 123 13.21 6.47 -8.23
CA ARG A 123 11.84 6.74 -7.78
C ARG A 123 11.61 6.17 -6.38
N LEU A 124 10.92 6.95 -5.54
CA LEU A 124 10.62 6.63 -4.16
C LEU A 124 9.13 6.35 -4.00
N TYR A 125 8.77 5.18 -3.51
CA TYR A 125 7.40 4.78 -3.25
C TYR A 125 7.08 4.95 -1.78
N THR A 126 6.16 5.86 -1.51
CA THR A 126 5.70 6.17 -0.15
C THR A 126 4.50 5.30 0.22
N ILE A 127 4.30 5.06 1.52
CA ILE A 127 3.16 4.30 2.02
C ILE A 127 2.20 5.13 2.87
N LEU A 128 2.55 6.40 3.14
CA LEU A 128 1.69 7.34 3.83
C LEU A 128 1.38 8.52 2.91
N PRO A 129 0.12 8.96 2.77
CA PRO A 129 -0.27 9.97 1.80
C PRO A 129 0.51 11.28 1.88
N PHE A 130 0.80 11.76 3.09
CA PHE A 130 1.52 13.02 3.31
C PHE A 130 3.02 12.97 3.01
N GLU A 131 3.60 11.77 2.86
CA GLU A 131 5.03 11.60 2.59
C GLU A 131 5.42 12.11 1.20
N THR A 132 4.52 11.98 0.23
CA THR A 132 4.78 12.41 -1.15
C THR A 132 5.04 13.91 -1.22
N ASP A 133 4.18 14.72 -0.61
CA ASP A 133 4.36 16.17 -0.57
C ASP A 133 5.67 16.55 0.14
N TYR A 134 5.97 15.88 1.25
CA TYR A 134 7.22 16.11 1.97
C TYR A 134 8.44 15.81 1.09
N PHE A 135 8.49 14.65 0.44
CA PHE A 135 9.64 14.28 -0.38
C PHE A 135 9.74 15.13 -1.67
N SER A 136 8.62 15.45 -2.30
CA SER A 136 8.55 16.33 -3.46
C SER A 136 9.08 17.73 -3.12
N SER A 137 8.77 18.27 -1.93
CA SER A 137 9.32 19.55 -1.44
C SER A 137 10.85 19.54 -1.27
N LYS A 138 11.45 18.33 -1.18
CA LYS A 138 12.93 18.13 -1.10
C LYS A 138 13.56 17.81 -2.46
N GLY A 139 12.80 17.91 -3.54
CA GLY A 139 13.24 17.58 -4.91
C GLY A 139 13.52 16.10 -5.12
N ILE A 140 12.76 15.23 -4.44
CA ILE A 140 12.82 13.76 -4.59
C ILE A 140 11.63 13.32 -5.42
N ASN A 141 11.86 12.50 -6.45
CA ASN A 141 10.81 11.87 -7.24
C ASN A 141 10.09 10.81 -6.39
N ALA A 142 8.98 11.20 -5.78
CA ALA A 142 8.22 10.35 -4.86
C ALA A 142 6.76 10.20 -5.32
N VAL A 143 6.19 9.02 -5.15
CA VAL A 143 4.80 8.72 -5.48
C VAL A 143 4.13 7.93 -4.36
N TYR A 144 2.84 8.19 -4.13
CA TYR A 144 1.95 7.42 -3.28
C TYR A 144 0.93 6.68 -4.16
N LEU A 145 0.95 5.36 -4.12
CA LEU A 145 0.04 4.51 -4.89
C LEU A 145 -0.85 3.64 -3.99
N GLY A 146 -0.89 3.93 -2.71
CA GLY A 146 -1.67 3.24 -1.69
C GLY A 146 -0.79 2.71 -0.55
N ASN A 147 -1.44 2.07 0.41
CA ASN A 147 -0.78 1.50 1.58
C ASN A 147 -0.92 -0.02 1.58
N PRO A 148 0.18 -0.79 1.65
CA PRO A 148 0.12 -2.25 1.56
C PRO A 148 -0.66 -2.91 2.72
N VAL A 149 -0.87 -2.22 3.83
CA VAL A 149 -1.70 -2.73 4.93
C VAL A 149 -3.17 -2.84 4.51
N THR A 150 -3.64 -1.97 3.59
CA THR A 150 -5.02 -2.06 3.07
C THR A 150 -5.23 -3.32 2.26
N ASP A 151 -4.26 -3.72 1.45
CA ASP A 151 -4.33 -4.92 0.62
C ASP A 151 -4.38 -6.19 1.48
N LEU A 152 -3.50 -6.28 2.49
CA LEU A 152 -3.46 -7.41 3.43
C LEU A 152 -4.79 -7.64 4.18
N LEU A 153 -5.48 -6.56 4.53
CA LEU A 153 -6.72 -6.66 5.30
C LEU A 153 -7.90 -7.15 4.47
N LEU A 154 -7.89 -6.90 3.16
CA LEU A 154 -8.96 -7.37 2.27
C LEU A 154 -8.85 -8.86 1.92
N GLU A 155 -7.64 -9.36 1.77
CA GLU A 155 -7.45 -10.82 1.66
C GLU A 155 -8.08 -11.53 2.86
N HIS A 156 -8.15 -10.85 4.00
CA HIS A 156 -8.72 -11.38 5.23
C HIS A 156 -10.23 -11.11 5.40
N ASP A 157 -10.81 -10.17 4.64
CA ASP A 157 -12.22 -9.74 4.82
C ASP A 157 -13.24 -10.60 4.05
N SER A 158 -12.80 -11.47 3.16
CA SER A 158 -13.66 -12.29 2.31
C SER A 158 -14.40 -13.45 3.00
N GLN A 159 -14.38 -13.52 4.35
CA GLN A 159 -14.93 -14.65 5.11
C GLN A 159 -15.87 -14.21 6.23
N GLU A 160 -17.12 -13.82 5.90
CA GLU A 160 -18.17 -13.53 6.91
C GLU A 160 -18.47 -14.72 7.87
N LYS A 161 -18.27 -15.94 7.41
CA LYS A 161 -18.38 -17.14 8.28
C LYS A 161 -17.19 -17.35 9.22
N ALA A 162 -16.14 -16.56 9.09
CA ALA A 162 -14.90 -16.75 9.82
C ALA A 162 -15.02 -16.43 11.33
N GLU A 163 -15.87 -15.48 11.71
CA GLU A 163 -15.98 -15.06 13.12
C GLU A 163 -16.56 -16.16 14.01
N GLU A 164 -17.65 -16.77 13.59
CA GLU A 164 -18.28 -17.84 14.36
C GLU A 164 -17.40 -19.09 14.38
N MET A 165 -16.81 -19.44 13.24
CA MET A 165 -15.85 -20.53 13.15
C MET A 165 -14.62 -20.29 14.03
N PHE A 166 -14.10 -19.06 14.06
CA PHE A 166 -12.97 -18.67 14.89
C PHE A 166 -13.30 -18.82 16.39
N ARG A 167 -14.47 -18.30 16.82
CA ARG A 167 -14.95 -18.46 18.21
C ARG A 167 -15.07 -19.94 18.60
N GLN A 168 -15.64 -20.77 17.73
CA GLN A 168 -15.79 -22.20 17.97
C GLN A 168 -14.43 -22.93 17.98
N GLN A 169 -13.58 -22.69 16.98
CA GLN A 169 -12.26 -23.34 16.86
C GLN A 169 -11.38 -23.07 18.08
N PHE A 170 -11.38 -21.82 18.54
CA PHE A 170 -10.55 -21.41 19.66
C PHE A 170 -11.31 -21.42 20.99
N ARG A 171 -12.57 -21.92 21.06
CA ARG A 171 -13.39 -21.95 22.27
C ARG A 171 -13.40 -20.60 22.99
N ILE A 172 -13.64 -19.52 22.24
CA ILE A 172 -13.75 -18.17 22.78
C ILE A 172 -15.11 -18.04 23.46
N GLU A 173 -15.13 -17.52 24.69
CA GLU A 173 -16.35 -17.32 25.45
C GLU A 173 -17.32 -16.37 24.73
N ASP A 174 -18.61 -16.52 24.99
CA ASP A 174 -19.64 -15.59 24.51
C ASP A 174 -19.66 -14.32 25.39
N LYS A 175 -18.50 -13.66 25.42
CA LYS A 175 -18.29 -12.37 26.07
C LYS A 175 -17.69 -11.39 25.08
N PRO A 176 -17.92 -10.07 25.23
CA PRO A 176 -17.21 -9.07 24.44
C PRO A 176 -15.70 -9.15 24.71
N ILE A 177 -14.91 -8.92 23.67
CA ILE A 177 -13.45 -9.10 23.72
C ILE A 177 -12.75 -7.75 23.89
N LEU A 178 -11.75 -7.73 24.77
CA LEU A 178 -10.75 -6.67 24.84
C LEU A 178 -9.40 -7.23 24.40
N ALA A 179 -8.76 -6.54 23.43
CA ALA A 179 -7.49 -6.98 22.87
C ALA A 179 -6.31 -6.23 23.46
N ILE A 180 -5.19 -6.92 23.64
CA ILE A 180 -3.89 -6.31 23.95
C ILE A 180 -2.91 -6.69 22.84
N LEU A 181 -2.36 -5.68 22.17
CA LEU A 181 -1.30 -5.81 21.17
C LEU A 181 -0.01 -5.23 21.78
N PRO A 182 0.78 -6.03 22.51
CA PRO A 182 1.87 -5.48 23.33
C PRO A 182 3.12 -5.13 22.51
N GLY A 183 3.15 -5.45 21.23
CA GLY A 183 4.23 -5.18 20.32
C GLY A 183 4.98 -6.42 19.85
N SER A 184 5.94 -6.23 18.97
CA SER A 184 6.75 -7.29 18.37
C SER A 184 8.18 -7.40 18.96
N ARG A 185 8.54 -6.50 19.86
CA ARG A 185 9.87 -6.45 20.49
C ARG A 185 9.78 -6.64 22.00
N LEU A 186 10.74 -7.34 22.55
CA LEU A 186 10.78 -7.64 24.00
C LEU A 186 10.66 -6.37 24.87
N ASN A 187 11.30 -5.28 24.49
CA ASN A 187 11.23 -4.00 25.22
C ASN A 187 9.83 -3.39 25.21
N GLU A 188 9.08 -3.54 24.12
CA GLU A 188 7.69 -3.07 23.97
C GLU A 188 6.77 -3.90 24.91
N ILE A 189 6.90 -5.21 24.85
CA ILE A 189 6.14 -6.16 25.67
C ILE A 189 6.40 -5.92 27.16
N ASN A 190 7.66 -5.84 27.57
CA ASN A 190 8.05 -5.57 28.96
C ASN A 190 7.60 -4.19 29.46
N PHE A 191 7.39 -3.24 28.55
CA PHE A 191 6.84 -1.95 28.90
C PHE A 191 5.31 -1.96 29.05
N LEU A 192 4.60 -2.49 28.04
CA LEU A 192 3.15 -2.40 27.97
C LEU A 192 2.43 -3.49 28.78
N LEU A 193 2.82 -4.75 28.58
CA LEU A 193 2.04 -5.87 29.10
C LEU A 193 1.91 -5.90 30.62
N PRO A 194 2.96 -5.60 31.44
CA PRO A 194 2.81 -5.55 32.90
C PRO A 194 1.87 -4.44 33.39
N ARG A 195 1.73 -3.35 32.61
CA ARG A 195 0.82 -2.24 32.93
C ARG A 195 -0.62 -2.60 32.58
N ALA A 196 -0.83 -3.18 31.39
CA ALA A 196 -2.14 -3.67 30.98
C ALA A 196 -2.64 -4.80 31.88
N ALA A 197 -1.77 -5.67 32.37
CA ALA A 197 -2.09 -6.76 33.30
C ALA A 197 -2.78 -6.26 34.58
N GLN A 198 -2.43 -5.07 35.09
CA GLN A 198 -3.00 -4.50 36.30
C GLN A 198 -4.46 -4.06 36.18
N ILE A 199 -4.97 -3.92 34.96
CA ILE A 199 -6.36 -3.51 34.75
C ILE A 199 -7.27 -4.64 34.26
N ILE A 200 -6.74 -5.83 34.00
CA ILE A 200 -7.52 -6.98 33.51
C ILE A 200 -8.70 -7.29 34.42
N SER A 201 -8.48 -7.40 35.73
CA SER A 201 -9.51 -7.71 36.72
C SER A 201 -10.56 -6.60 36.89
N LYS A 202 -10.36 -5.42 36.35
CA LYS A 202 -11.32 -4.32 36.41
C LYS A 202 -12.37 -4.35 35.28
N PHE A 203 -12.24 -5.30 34.36
CA PHE A 203 -13.14 -5.51 33.21
C PHE A 203 -13.55 -6.99 33.13
N ASP A 204 -14.12 -7.51 34.21
CA ASP A 204 -14.52 -8.92 34.41
C ASP A 204 -15.64 -9.37 33.45
N ASN A 205 -16.45 -8.44 32.97
CA ASN A 205 -17.48 -8.70 31.96
C ASN A 205 -16.91 -8.92 30.54
N TYR A 206 -15.61 -8.74 30.33
CA TYR A 206 -14.93 -8.91 29.07
C TYR A 206 -13.99 -10.10 29.10
N GLN A 207 -13.79 -10.71 27.91
CA GLN A 207 -12.70 -11.66 27.72
C GLN A 207 -11.48 -10.92 27.19
N TRP A 208 -10.36 -11.04 27.90
CA TRP A 208 -9.10 -10.47 27.44
C TRP A 208 -8.32 -11.42 26.54
N ILE A 209 -7.84 -10.92 25.41
CA ILE A 209 -7.00 -11.67 24.48
C ILE A 209 -5.74 -10.86 24.15
N VAL A 210 -4.58 -11.48 24.36
CA VAL A 210 -3.28 -10.93 23.95
C VAL A 210 -2.91 -11.49 22.60
N ALA A 211 -2.76 -10.61 21.59
CA ALA A 211 -2.19 -10.96 20.29
C ALA A 211 -0.67 -11.02 20.40
N ALA A 212 -0.14 -12.22 20.55
CA ALA A 212 1.27 -12.49 20.74
C ALA A 212 1.99 -12.71 19.41
N THR A 213 3.28 -12.35 19.37
CA THR A 213 4.13 -12.59 18.20
C THR A 213 4.93 -13.88 18.35
N PRO A 214 5.00 -14.74 17.30
CA PRO A 214 5.78 -15.99 17.33
C PRO A 214 7.28 -15.80 17.54
N SER A 215 7.81 -14.60 17.30
CA SER A 215 9.25 -14.30 17.48
C SER A 215 9.67 -14.15 18.96
N ILE A 216 8.72 -14.09 19.89
CA ILE A 216 8.96 -13.93 21.32
C ILE A 216 8.60 -15.24 22.05
N PRO A 217 9.48 -15.75 22.94
CA PRO A 217 9.19 -16.97 23.69
C PRO A 217 7.90 -16.85 24.51
N THR A 218 7.11 -17.93 24.56
CA THR A 218 5.85 -18.00 25.35
C THR A 218 6.06 -17.66 26.81
N THR A 219 7.18 -18.10 27.36
CA THR A 219 7.56 -17.85 28.76
C THR A 219 7.58 -16.38 29.18
N VAL A 220 7.78 -15.47 28.22
CA VAL A 220 7.72 -14.02 28.50
C VAL A 220 6.29 -13.59 28.80
N TYR A 221 5.32 -14.09 28.06
CA TYR A 221 3.90 -13.81 28.29
C TYR A 221 3.41 -14.51 29.55
N ASP A 222 3.76 -15.79 29.74
CA ASP A 222 3.36 -16.61 30.86
C ASP A 222 3.83 -16.03 32.22
N ASN A 223 5.07 -15.51 32.25
CA ASN A 223 5.62 -14.88 33.46
C ASN A 223 4.91 -13.58 33.86
N ILE A 224 4.42 -12.80 32.88
CA ILE A 224 3.75 -11.53 33.15
C ILE A 224 2.27 -11.71 33.45
N LEU A 225 1.63 -12.68 32.79
CA LEU A 225 0.18 -12.89 32.84
C LEU A 225 -0.25 -14.00 33.77
N LYS A 226 0.68 -14.55 34.56
CA LYS A 226 0.44 -15.64 35.51
C LYS A 226 -0.80 -15.33 36.37
N ASP A 227 -1.68 -16.32 36.51
CA ASP A 227 -2.89 -16.27 37.36
C ASP A 227 -3.95 -15.23 36.93
N LEU A 228 -3.81 -14.60 35.73
CA LEU A 228 -4.80 -13.67 35.19
C LEU A 228 -5.74 -14.37 34.20
N PRO A 229 -7.05 -13.99 34.17
CA PRO A 229 -8.02 -14.54 33.24
C PRO A 229 -7.85 -13.94 31.85
N VAL A 230 -6.72 -14.23 31.21
CA VAL A 230 -6.36 -13.70 29.90
C VAL A 230 -5.88 -14.82 28.99
N ARG A 231 -6.21 -14.73 27.72
CA ARG A 231 -5.80 -15.69 26.72
C ARG A 231 -4.68 -15.12 25.84
N VAL A 232 -3.65 -15.91 25.59
CA VAL A 232 -2.55 -15.55 24.67
C VAL A 232 -2.74 -16.32 23.37
N MET A 233 -2.78 -15.61 22.23
CA MET A 233 -2.97 -16.20 20.90
C MET A 233 -1.90 -15.72 19.93
N TYR A 234 -1.42 -16.62 19.08
CA TYR A 234 -0.34 -16.37 18.13
C TYR A 234 -0.85 -16.44 16.68
N GLY A 235 -0.47 -15.46 15.84
CA GLY A 235 -0.79 -15.50 14.42
C GLY A 235 -2.21 -15.08 14.03
N HIS A 236 -3.04 -14.63 14.97
CA HIS A 236 -4.46 -14.30 14.78
C HIS A 236 -4.78 -12.84 15.09
N THR A 237 -3.85 -11.94 14.86
CA THR A 237 -4.01 -10.51 15.21
C THR A 237 -5.24 -9.89 14.56
N TYR A 238 -5.49 -10.17 13.29
CA TYR A 238 -6.61 -9.57 12.56
C TYR A 238 -7.96 -10.11 13.00
N ASP A 239 -8.06 -11.42 13.23
CA ASP A 239 -9.28 -12.05 13.76
C ASP A 239 -9.63 -11.49 15.14
N ILE A 240 -8.63 -11.35 16.01
CA ILE A 240 -8.80 -10.76 17.35
C ILE A 240 -9.29 -9.31 17.25
N LEU A 241 -8.68 -8.49 16.38
CA LEU A 241 -9.04 -7.10 16.22
C LEU A 241 -10.44 -6.91 15.62
N LYS A 242 -10.88 -7.79 14.71
CA LYS A 242 -12.25 -7.79 14.17
C LYS A 242 -13.30 -8.05 15.25
N LEU A 243 -13.00 -8.94 16.18
CA LEU A 243 -13.90 -9.34 17.26
C LEU A 243 -13.84 -8.42 18.48
N ALA A 244 -12.80 -7.60 18.61
CA ALA A 244 -12.58 -6.81 19.82
C ALA A 244 -13.44 -5.55 19.84
N GLU A 245 -14.09 -5.31 20.99
CA GLU A 245 -14.80 -4.06 21.27
C GLU A 245 -13.86 -2.84 21.38
N ALA A 246 -12.67 -3.07 21.92
CA ALA A 246 -11.59 -2.10 21.97
C ALA A 246 -10.23 -2.81 22.20
N ALA A 247 -9.14 -2.08 21.96
CA ALA A 247 -7.80 -2.61 22.12
C ALA A 247 -6.85 -1.64 22.84
N ILE A 248 -5.86 -2.21 23.54
CA ILE A 248 -4.66 -1.52 24.01
C ILE A 248 -3.53 -1.90 23.07
N VAL A 249 -2.98 -0.92 22.34
CA VAL A 249 -2.07 -1.20 21.21
C VAL A 249 -0.77 -0.44 21.38
N THR A 250 0.36 -1.14 21.24
CA THR A 250 1.68 -0.50 21.15
C THR A 250 1.77 0.31 19.85
N SER A 251 2.39 1.50 19.92
CA SER A 251 2.55 2.35 18.74
C SER A 251 3.41 1.67 17.67
N GLY A 252 2.87 1.56 16.47
CA GLY A 252 3.48 0.92 15.29
C GLY A 252 2.44 0.70 14.21
N THR A 253 2.71 -0.22 13.29
CA THR A 253 1.80 -0.63 12.20
C THR A 253 0.47 -1.16 12.75
N ALA A 254 0.51 -1.85 13.89
CA ALA A 254 -0.67 -2.38 14.56
C ALA A 254 -1.75 -1.33 14.87
N THR A 255 -1.36 -0.06 15.09
CA THR A 255 -2.34 1.02 15.29
C THR A 255 -3.12 1.34 14.02
N LEU A 256 -2.51 1.19 12.85
CA LEU A 256 -3.17 1.34 11.56
C LEU A 256 -4.07 0.14 11.27
N GLU A 257 -3.59 -1.06 11.51
CA GLU A 257 -4.33 -2.32 11.36
C GLU A 257 -5.61 -2.31 12.21
N ALA A 258 -5.50 -1.95 13.50
CA ALA A 258 -6.67 -1.81 14.38
C ALA A 258 -7.68 -0.77 13.87
N ALA A 259 -7.20 0.37 13.38
CA ALA A 259 -8.07 1.41 12.82
C ALA A 259 -8.78 0.96 11.55
N LEU A 260 -8.09 0.25 10.65
CA LEU A 260 -8.66 -0.28 9.42
C LEU A 260 -9.69 -1.41 9.68
N LEU A 261 -9.50 -2.17 10.75
CA LEU A 261 -10.44 -3.21 11.22
C LEU A 261 -11.56 -2.65 12.12
N ASN A 262 -11.72 -1.34 12.22
CA ASN A 262 -12.72 -0.65 13.06
C ASN A 262 -12.61 -0.96 14.56
N CYS A 263 -11.48 -1.38 15.08
CA CYS A 263 -11.25 -1.60 16.50
C CYS A 263 -10.82 -0.30 17.19
N PRO A 264 -11.66 0.32 18.03
CA PRO A 264 -11.27 1.48 18.81
C PRO A 264 -10.09 1.13 19.73
N GLN A 265 -9.14 2.05 19.88
CA GLN A 265 -7.90 1.70 20.57
C GLN A 265 -7.34 2.81 21.45
N VAL A 266 -6.65 2.42 22.50
CA VAL A 266 -5.74 3.26 23.29
C VAL A 266 -4.33 2.96 22.85
N VAL A 267 -3.62 3.96 22.37
CA VAL A 267 -2.25 3.80 21.86
C VAL A 267 -1.26 4.03 22.99
N CYS A 268 -0.37 3.07 23.19
CA CYS A 268 0.65 3.11 24.22
C CYS A 268 2.04 3.10 23.59
N TYR A 269 2.93 3.94 24.09
CA TYR A 269 4.32 3.95 23.66
C TYR A 269 5.26 4.26 24.80
N GLY A 270 6.26 3.41 24.97
CA GLY A 270 7.29 3.60 25.96
C GLY A 270 8.43 2.59 25.84
N GLY A 271 9.44 2.76 26.66
CA GLY A 271 10.63 1.92 26.68
C GLY A 271 11.72 2.56 27.52
N ASN A 272 12.99 2.25 27.22
CA ASN A 272 14.13 2.77 27.94
C ASN A 272 14.10 4.32 27.98
N PRO A 273 14.11 4.94 29.17
CA PRO A 273 14.00 6.40 29.36
C PRO A 273 15.07 7.20 28.61
N VAL A 274 16.29 6.68 28.51
CA VAL A 274 17.40 7.33 27.79
C VAL A 274 17.12 7.35 26.27
N SER A 275 16.70 6.22 25.72
CA SER A 275 16.32 6.13 24.30
C SER A 275 15.12 7.03 23.98
N ALA A 276 14.15 7.11 24.89
CA ALA A 276 12.97 7.95 24.76
C ALA A 276 13.32 9.45 24.80
N PHE A 277 14.22 9.87 25.68
CA PHE A 277 14.69 11.25 25.73
C PHE A 277 15.43 11.65 24.45
N LEU A 278 16.33 10.79 23.96
CA LEU A 278 17.03 11.01 22.69
C LEU A 278 16.05 11.03 21.51
N ALA A 279 15.08 10.12 21.50
CA ALA A 279 14.03 10.11 20.47
C ALA A 279 13.21 11.39 20.50
N ARG A 280 12.83 11.90 21.67
CA ARG A 280 12.07 13.16 21.82
C ARG A 280 12.84 14.38 21.30
N LEU A 281 14.16 14.41 21.47
CA LEU A 281 15.02 15.46 20.91
C LEU A 281 15.15 15.37 19.38
N MET A 282 15.01 14.16 18.82
CA MET A 282 15.20 13.91 17.39
C MET A 282 13.87 13.87 16.61
N LEU A 283 12.76 13.60 17.28
CA LEU A 283 11.44 13.52 16.65
C LEU A 283 10.87 14.92 16.42
N ARG A 284 10.50 15.19 15.17
CA ARG A 284 9.86 16.44 14.72
C ARG A 284 8.34 16.31 14.60
N VAL A 285 7.77 15.23 15.12
CA VAL A 285 6.35 14.91 14.94
C VAL A 285 5.56 15.14 16.20
N LYS A 286 4.29 15.56 16.04
CA LYS A 286 3.35 15.80 17.15
C LYS A 286 2.69 14.53 17.66
N HIS A 287 2.63 13.50 16.82
CA HIS A 287 1.92 12.23 17.07
C HIS A 287 2.84 11.05 16.87
N VAL A 288 2.56 9.92 17.52
CA VAL A 288 3.35 8.70 17.41
C VAL A 288 2.60 7.56 16.72
N SER A 289 1.26 7.56 16.73
CA SER A 289 0.44 6.58 16.03
C SER A 289 0.23 6.95 14.57
N LEU A 290 0.21 5.94 13.69
CA LEU A 290 0.00 6.15 12.26
C LEU A 290 -1.36 6.80 11.96
N PRO A 291 -2.48 6.42 12.60
CA PRO A 291 -3.75 7.11 12.37
C PRO A 291 -3.71 8.60 12.67
N ASN A 292 -3.15 9.02 13.81
CA ASN A 292 -3.04 10.44 14.16
C ASN A 292 -2.10 11.20 13.20
N LEU A 293 -1.01 10.56 12.76
CA LEU A 293 -0.09 11.14 11.78
C LEU A 293 -0.75 11.35 10.42
N ILE A 294 -1.48 10.35 9.92
CA ILE A 294 -2.16 10.43 8.62
C ILE A 294 -3.31 11.43 8.65
N LEU A 295 -4.09 11.43 9.74
CA LEU A 295 -5.21 12.35 9.94
C LEU A 295 -4.76 13.77 10.31
N GLN A 296 -3.49 13.94 10.71
CA GLN A 296 -2.91 15.19 11.21
C GLN A 296 -3.68 15.79 12.40
N LYS A 297 -4.28 14.95 13.22
CA LYS A 297 -5.04 15.35 14.43
C LYS A 297 -4.96 14.28 15.53
N PRO A 298 -5.20 14.62 16.82
CA PRO A 298 -5.25 13.67 17.93
C PRO A 298 -6.58 12.91 17.94
N SER A 299 -6.79 12.02 16.97
CA SER A 299 -7.99 11.17 16.88
C SER A 299 -8.00 10.08 17.95
N LEU A 300 -6.82 9.50 18.22
CA LEU A 300 -6.61 8.47 19.22
C LEU A 300 -5.84 9.04 20.40
N THR A 301 -6.18 8.58 21.61
CA THR A 301 -5.39 8.91 22.80
C THR A 301 -4.06 8.16 22.74
N GLU A 302 -2.97 8.91 22.89
CA GLU A 302 -1.59 8.39 22.93
C GLU A 302 -1.03 8.53 24.35
N LEU A 303 -0.86 7.43 25.03
CA LEU A 303 -0.26 7.36 26.37
C LEU A 303 1.24 7.11 26.24
N LEU A 304 2.04 8.14 26.53
CA LEU A 304 3.48 8.12 26.27
C LEU A 304 4.29 8.02 27.57
N GLN A 305 5.27 7.13 27.60
CA GLN A 305 6.28 7.01 28.66
C GLN A 305 5.65 6.99 30.08
N LYS A 306 5.98 7.98 30.94
CA LYS A 306 5.44 8.12 32.29
C LYS A 306 3.93 8.35 32.33
N GLY A 307 3.35 8.87 31.26
CA GLY A 307 1.90 9.05 31.14
C GLY A 307 1.15 7.76 30.76
N CYS A 308 1.86 6.68 30.45
CA CYS A 308 1.29 5.39 30.16
C CYS A 308 1.15 4.58 31.48
N THR A 309 0.18 4.95 32.29
CA THR A 309 -0.09 4.29 33.58
C THR A 309 -1.34 3.42 33.46
N PRO A 310 -1.50 2.39 34.36
CA PRO A 310 -2.69 1.54 34.38
C PRO A 310 -3.99 2.33 34.55
N GLU A 311 -3.99 3.34 35.44
CA GLU A 311 -5.16 4.17 35.72
C GLU A 311 -5.63 4.93 34.46
N ARG A 312 -4.69 5.52 33.72
CA ARG A 312 -5.01 6.21 32.48
C ARG A 312 -5.42 5.26 31.37
N MET A 313 -4.83 4.06 31.29
CA MET A 313 -5.28 3.01 30.35
C MET A 313 -6.72 2.63 30.63
N GLU A 314 -7.07 2.41 31.93
CA GLU A 314 -8.43 2.09 32.35
C GLU A 314 -9.41 3.21 31.99
N GLU A 315 -9.09 4.44 32.36
CA GLU A 315 -9.93 5.61 32.07
C GLU A 315 -10.22 5.73 30.57
N GLU A 316 -9.18 5.67 29.74
CA GLU A 316 -9.31 5.82 28.28
C GLU A 316 -10.09 4.66 27.65
N LEU A 317 -9.88 3.44 28.15
CA LEU A 317 -10.60 2.26 27.71
C LEU A 317 -12.09 2.35 28.07
N ARG A 318 -12.44 2.75 29.30
CA ARG A 318 -13.84 3.01 29.71
C ARG A 318 -14.50 4.07 28.82
N GLN A 319 -13.80 5.16 28.48
CA GLN A 319 -14.33 6.16 27.57
C GLN A 319 -14.61 5.63 26.16
N LEU A 320 -13.87 4.62 25.69
CA LEU A 320 -14.13 3.96 24.40
C LEU A 320 -15.30 2.98 24.47
N LEU A 321 -15.49 2.32 25.61
CA LEU A 321 -16.54 1.31 25.80
C LEU A 321 -17.89 1.92 26.20
N GLU A 322 -17.89 2.85 27.16
CA GLU A 322 -19.07 3.47 27.76
C GLU A 322 -19.40 4.83 27.13
N GLY A 323 -18.39 5.54 26.65
CA GLY A 323 -18.48 6.88 26.07
C GLY A 323 -18.93 6.89 24.62
N ARG A 324 -20.24 6.81 24.35
CA ARG A 324 -20.81 6.78 22.98
C ARG A 324 -20.28 7.86 22.06
N GLN A 325 -20.02 9.06 22.55
CA GLN A 325 -19.52 10.19 21.74
C GLN A 325 -18.06 9.96 21.31
N LYS A 326 -17.18 9.53 22.23
CA LYS A 326 -15.77 9.27 21.90
C LYS A 326 -15.62 8.13 20.91
N ARG A 327 -16.32 7.02 21.15
CA ARG A 327 -16.34 5.85 20.24
C ARG A 327 -16.81 6.25 18.83
N ARG A 328 -17.92 7.02 18.74
CA ARG A 328 -18.45 7.51 17.44
C ARG A 328 -17.45 8.40 16.71
N SER A 329 -16.77 9.31 17.43
CA SER A 329 -15.76 10.20 16.86
C SER A 329 -14.59 9.40 16.28
N VAL A 330 -14.06 8.42 17.04
CA VAL A 330 -12.95 7.56 16.59
C VAL A 330 -13.34 6.76 15.35
N LEU A 331 -14.53 6.14 15.34
CA LEU A 331 -15.00 5.37 14.18
C LEU A 331 -15.26 6.25 12.94
N ALA A 332 -15.73 7.49 13.12
CA ALA A 332 -15.86 8.45 12.02
C ALA A 332 -14.47 8.82 11.44
N ASP A 333 -13.48 8.97 12.30
CA ASP A 333 -12.10 9.22 11.90
C ASP A 333 -11.48 8.03 11.16
N TYR A 334 -11.80 6.80 11.54
CA TYR A 334 -11.38 5.61 10.83
C TYR A 334 -11.95 5.53 9.41
N LYS A 335 -13.22 5.96 9.21
CA LYS A 335 -13.79 6.11 7.86
C LYS A 335 -13.02 7.12 7.01
N ARG A 336 -12.67 8.27 7.62
CA ARG A 336 -11.84 9.29 6.95
C ARG A 336 -10.45 8.76 6.63
N LEU A 337 -9.83 8.03 7.55
CA LEU A 337 -8.52 7.41 7.40
C LEU A 337 -8.50 6.46 6.18
N ARG A 338 -9.49 5.56 6.08
CA ARG A 338 -9.64 4.66 4.92
C ARG A 338 -9.74 5.42 3.60
N LYS A 339 -10.53 6.50 3.58
CA LYS A 339 -10.65 7.34 2.37
C LYS A 339 -9.31 7.99 1.97
N LEU A 340 -8.48 8.39 2.95
CA LEU A 340 -7.16 8.98 2.68
C LEU A 340 -6.13 7.94 2.21
N LEU A 341 -6.24 6.70 2.68
CA LEU A 341 -5.34 5.62 2.28
C LEU A 341 -5.64 5.08 0.87
N GLY A 342 -6.85 5.29 0.36
CA GLY A 342 -7.23 4.89 -1.00
C GLY A 342 -7.65 3.43 -1.11
N THR A 343 -7.63 2.93 -2.33
CA THR A 343 -8.10 1.59 -2.71
C THR A 343 -7.06 0.49 -2.44
N ASN A 344 -7.45 -0.75 -2.69
CA ASN A 344 -6.91 -1.99 -2.17
C ASN A 344 -5.90 -2.71 -3.09
N ASP A 345 -5.49 -2.12 -4.19
CA ASP A 345 -4.60 -2.66 -5.22
C ASP A 345 -3.23 -1.97 -5.23
N SER A 346 -2.78 -1.54 -4.04
CA SER A 346 -1.59 -0.70 -3.91
C SER A 346 -0.33 -1.39 -4.44
N LEU A 347 -0.16 -2.68 -4.15
CA LEU A 347 1.01 -3.44 -4.59
C LEU A 347 1.03 -3.66 -6.11
N GLU A 348 -0.13 -3.92 -6.71
CA GLU A 348 -0.22 -4.05 -8.17
C GLU A 348 0.07 -2.73 -8.86
N ARG A 349 -0.47 -1.61 -8.34
CA ARG A 349 -0.15 -0.27 -8.87
C ARG A 349 1.31 0.08 -8.71
N VAL A 350 1.93 -0.26 -7.57
CA VAL A 350 3.37 -0.06 -7.35
C VAL A 350 4.18 -0.90 -8.33
N ALA A 351 3.85 -2.17 -8.52
CA ALA A 351 4.55 -3.05 -9.44
C ALA A 351 4.47 -2.55 -10.89
N ARG A 352 3.28 -2.15 -11.32
CA ARG A 352 3.02 -1.58 -12.66
C ARG A 352 3.79 -0.27 -12.87
N ASP A 353 3.77 0.63 -11.89
CA ASP A 353 4.53 1.87 -11.96
C ASP A 353 6.05 1.64 -11.94
N MET A 354 6.53 0.68 -11.15
CA MET A 354 7.95 0.27 -11.16
C MET A 354 8.39 -0.24 -12.53
N TYR A 355 7.59 -1.09 -13.14
CA TYR A 355 7.85 -1.61 -14.48
C TYR A 355 7.89 -0.46 -15.50
N THR A 356 6.91 0.41 -15.47
CA THR A 356 6.80 1.60 -16.34
C THR A 356 7.99 2.55 -16.17
N GLU A 357 8.40 2.86 -14.93
CA GLU A 357 9.56 3.73 -14.64
C GLU A 357 10.87 3.18 -15.20
N ILE A 358 11.00 1.85 -15.28
CA ILE A 358 12.23 1.22 -15.76
C ILE A 358 12.24 1.14 -17.27
N THR A 359 11.13 0.79 -17.88
CA THR A 359 11.01 0.60 -19.34
C THR A 359 10.85 1.91 -20.10
N GLY A 360 10.58 3.02 -19.42
CA GLY A 360 10.38 4.34 -20.03
C GLY A 360 8.94 4.62 -20.45
N GLY A 361 8.00 3.98 -19.77
CA GLY A 361 6.58 3.90 -20.13
C GLY A 361 6.30 2.63 -20.90
N PRO A 362 5.05 2.25 -21.09
CA PRO A 362 4.75 1.00 -21.74
C PRO A 362 5.40 0.94 -23.11
N GLN A 363 6.54 0.27 -23.23
CA GLN A 363 6.88 -0.46 -24.44
C GLN A 363 5.97 -1.69 -24.45
N VAL A 364 4.69 -1.39 -24.45
CA VAL A 364 3.66 -2.39 -24.49
C VAL A 364 3.72 -2.94 -25.89
N PRO A 365 3.87 -4.24 -26.09
CA PRO A 365 3.29 -4.83 -27.26
C PRO A 365 1.81 -4.45 -27.19
N ARG A 366 1.43 -3.42 -27.93
CA ARG A 366 0.01 -3.08 -28.10
C ARG A 366 -0.52 -4.15 -29.03
N TYR A 367 -1.15 -5.14 -28.44
CA TYR A 367 -1.89 -6.11 -29.21
C TYR A 367 -2.93 -5.36 -30.02
N LYS A 368 -2.97 -5.57 -31.30
CA LYS A 368 -3.91 -4.91 -32.20
C LYS A 368 -4.66 -5.97 -32.99
N VAL A 369 -5.97 -5.89 -32.94
CA VAL A 369 -6.84 -6.78 -33.71
C VAL A 369 -7.77 -5.96 -34.56
N TYR A 370 -8.06 -6.46 -35.75
CA TYR A 370 -9.00 -5.83 -36.68
C TYR A 370 -10.24 -6.70 -36.81
N THR A 371 -11.40 -6.07 -36.92
CA THR A 371 -12.66 -6.72 -37.24
C THR A 371 -13.41 -5.92 -38.30
N SER A 372 -14.09 -6.61 -39.21
CA SER A 372 -14.90 -5.97 -40.24
C SER A 372 -16.25 -5.55 -39.67
N THR A 373 -16.67 -4.33 -39.96
CA THR A 373 -17.96 -3.78 -39.59
C THR A 373 -18.73 -3.31 -40.84
N PRO A 374 -20.04 -3.03 -40.75
CA PRO A 374 -20.79 -2.45 -41.86
C PRO A 374 -20.24 -1.11 -42.38
N PHE A 375 -19.39 -0.43 -41.61
CA PHE A 375 -18.82 0.88 -41.92
C PHE A 375 -17.33 0.85 -42.24
N GLY A 376 -16.73 -0.34 -42.35
CA GLY A 376 -15.31 -0.53 -42.64
C GLY A 376 -14.59 -1.33 -41.55
N ASN A 377 -13.28 -1.43 -41.71
CA ASN A 377 -12.46 -2.12 -40.71
C ASN A 377 -12.35 -1.30 -39.42
N PHE A 378 -12.56 -1.95 -38.30
CA PHE A 378 -12.44 -1.39 -36.97
C PHE A 378 -11.32 -2.11 -36.20
N TYR A 379 -10.51 -1.37 -35.48
CA TYR A 379 -9.44 -1.94 -34.67
C TYR A 379 -9.68 -1.75 -33.16
N PHE A 380 -9.22 -2.70 -32.39
CA PHE A 380 -8.98 -2.60 -30.97
C PHE A 380 -7.50 -2.79 -30.68
N SER A 381 -6.97 -2.00 -29.77
CA SER A 381 -5.61 -2.15 -29.25
C SER A 381 -5.65 -2.29 -27.74
N ALA A 382 -4.96 -3.29 -27.21
CA ALA A 382 -4.87 -3.55 -25.77
C ALA A 382 -3.40 -3.53 -25.31
N ASN A 383 -3.21 -3.30 -24.01
CA ASN A 383 -1.94 -3.45 -23.35
C ASN A 383 -1.78 -4.87 -22.77
N GLU A 384 -0.62 -5.19 -22.26
CA GLU A 384 -0.31 -6.45 -21.59
C GLU A 384 -1.12 -6.69 -20.30
N PHE A 385 -1.81 -5.67 -19.80
CA PHE A 385 -2.66 -5.74 -18.60
C PHE A 385 -4.13 -6.01 -18.92
N GLU A 386 -4.41 -6.45 -20.15
CA GLU A 386 -5.79 -6.70 -20.59
C GLU A 386 -6.70 -5.45 -20.53
N GLU A 387 -6.12 -4.25 -20.71
CA GLU A 387 -6.87 -2.99 -20.81
C GLU A 387 -6.84 -2.47 -22.24
N LEU A 388 -7.97 -1.96 -22.75
CA LEU A 388 -8.00 -1.26 -24.04
C LEU A 388 -7.27 0.07 -23.94
N VAL A 389 -6.37 0.33 -24.87
CA VAL A 389 -5.62 1.57 -24.98
C VAL A 389 -6.09 2.44 -26.14
N ALA A 390 -6.72 1.85 -27.15
CA ALA A 390 -7.33 2.56 -28.26
C ALA A 390 -8.32 1.68 -29.02
N CYS A 391 -9.32 2.30 -29.65
CA CYS A 391 -10.16 1.67 -30.65
C CYS A 391 -10.68 2.69 -31.67
N GLY A 392 -10.91 2.29 -32.92
CA GLY A 392 -11.40 3.18 -33.95
C GLY A 392 -11.50 2.54 -35.34
N PHE A 393 -12.08 3.28 -36.27
CA PHE A 393 -12.09 2.88 -37.67
C PHE A 393 -10.68 3.08 -38.28
N GLU A 394 -10.31 2.19 -39.21
CA GLU A 394 -9.12 2.33 -40.00
C GLU A 394 -9.38 3.46 -41.04
N ILE A 395 -9.03 4.69 -40.68
CA ILE A 395 -9.11 5.85 -41.53
C ILE A 395 -7.69 6.16 -42.01
N ASP A 396 -7.56 6.24 -43.38
CA ASP A 396 -6.43 6.63 -44.19
C ASP A 396 -5.20 7.27 -43.46
N ASP A 397 -4.01 7.01 -43.95
CA ASP A 397 -2.64 7.30 -43.47
C ASP A 397 -2.35 8.64 -42.74
N ARG A 398 -3.27 9.59 -42.74
CA ARG A 398 -3.06 10.93 -42.16
C ARG A 398 -3.16 10.98 -40.63
N LEU A 399 -3.70 9.94 -39.97
CA LEU A 399 -3.78 9.83 -38.51
C LEU A 399 -2.74 8.86 -37.91
N SER A 400 -1.98 8.16 -38.78
CA SER A 400 -0.95 7.21 -38.36
C SER A 400 0.22 7.85 -37.58
N GLY A 401 0.40 9.15 -37.68
CA GLY A 401 1.45 9.89 -36.95
C GLY A 401 1.20 10.06 -35.46
N PHE A 402 -0.04 9.90 -34.99
CA PHE A 402 -0.40 10.00 -33.55
C PHE A 402 -0.40 8.68 -32.80
N PHE A 403 -0.50 7.58 -33.52
CA PHE A 403 -0.54 6.25 -32.95
C PHE A 403 0.69 5.46 -33.39
N LYS A 404 1.70 5.35 -32.53
CA LYS A 404 2.76 4.36 -32.76
C LYS A 404 2.09 3.00 -32.89
N SER A 405 2.07 2.51 -34.12
CA SER A 405 1.45 1.24 -34.52
C SER A 405 1.96 0.09 -33.65
N GLY A 406 1.07 -0.55 -32.91
CA GLY A 406 1.32 -1.89 -32.43
C GLY A 406 1.48 -2.82 -33.64
N GLU A 407 2.40 -3.78 -33.58
CA GLU A 407 2.52 -4.80 -34.60
C GLU A 407 1.25 -5.66 -34.63
N PRO A 408 0.77 -6.08 -35.82
CA PRO A 408 -0.34 -7.05 -35.88
C PRO A 408 0.11 -8.33 -35.19
N MET A 409 -0.78 -8.90 -34.37
CA MET A 409 -0.51 -10.14 -33.66
C MET A 409 -0.09 -11.27 -34.59
N ASP A 410 0.94 -12.03 -34.17
CA ASP A 410 1.22 -13.33 -34.76
C ASP A 410 -0.01 -14.24 -34.51
N PRO A 411 -0.61 -14.84 -35.55
CA PRO A 411 -1.76 -15.74 -35.40
C PRO A 411 -1.52 -16.94 -34.47
N LYS A 412 -0.28 -17.16 -34.04
CA LYS A 412 0.14 -18.25 -33.16
C LYS A 412 0.16 -17.88 -31.69
N GLU A 413 0.06 -16.57 -31.34
CA GLU A 413 -0.01 -16.14 -29.94
C GLU A 413 -1.45 -16.07 -29.45
N PRO A 414 -1.75 -16.45 -28.19
CA PRO A 414 -3.10 -16.30 -27.63
C PRO A 414 -3.48 -14.83 -27.57
N SER A 415 -4.60 -14.47 -28.17
CA SER A 415 -5.14 -13.12 -28.11
C SER A 415 -5.52 -12.75 -26.69
N PRO A 416 -5.16 -11.53 -26.21
CA PRO A 416 -5.67 -11.01 -24.95
C PRO A 416 -7.20 -11.15 -24.88
N VAL A 417 -7.71 -11.61 -23.73
CA VAL A 417 -9.15 -11.88 -23.55
C VAL A 417 -9.98 -10.62 -23.74
N VAL A 418 -9.44 -9.45 -23.34
CA VAL A 418 -10.11 -8.17 -23.55
C VAL A 418 -10.39 -7.86 -25.03
N LEU A 419 -9.50 -8.23 -25.95
CA LEU A 419 -9.68 -8.00 -27.39
C LEU A 419 -10.80 -8.89 -27.95
N LEU A 420 -10.88 -10.15 -27.52
CA LEU A 420 -11.97 -11.06 -27.89
C LEU A 420 -13.31 -10.55 -27.35
N ASN A 421 -13.33 -10.10 -26.10
CA ASN A 421 -14.53 -9.49 -25.49
C ASN A 421 -14.93 -8.21 -26.22
N ALA A 422 -13.98 -7.36 -26.62
CA ALA A 422 -14.26 -6.13 -27.35
C ALA A 422 -14.87 -6.39 -28.71
N ILE A 423 -14.37 -7.37 -29.46
CA ILE A 423 -14.95 -7.79 -30.75
C ILE A 423 -16.37 -8.32 -30.55
N GLY A 424 -16.58 -9.17 -29.53
CA GLY A 424 -17.90 -9.71 -29.22
C GLY A 424 -18.92 -8.62 -28.87
N GLN A 425 -18.53 -7.66 -28.02
CA GLN A 425 -19.37 -6.52 -27.65
C GLN A 425 -19.67 -5.60 -28.84
N LEU A 426 -18.70 -5.39 -29.74
CA LEU A 426 -18.89 -4.60 -30.96
C LEU A 426 -19.90 -5.30 -31.91
N ASP A 427 -19.82 -6.61 -32.08
CA ASP A 427 -20.76 -7.39 -32.90
C ASP A 427 -22.19 -7.32 -32.32
N GLU A 428 -22.32 -7.47 -31.00
CA GLU A 428 -23.61 -7.27 -30.31
C GLU A 428 -24.17 -5.85 -30.51
N TYR A 429 -23.29 -4.83 -30.47
CA TYR A 429 -23.68 -3.43 -30.68
C TYR A 429 -24.21 -3.21 -32.10
N PHE A 430 -23.54 -3.72 -33.13
CA PHE A 430 -24.02 -3.60 -34.51
C PHE A 430 -25.26 -4.45 -34.81
N ARG A 431 -25.47 -5.50 -34.07
CA ARG A 431 -26.74 -6.26 -34.13
C ARG A 431 -27.89 -5.60 -33.34
N GLY A 432 -27.63 -4.49 -32.63
CA GLY A 432 -28.62 -3.77 -31.84
C GLY A 432 -28.98 -4.43 -30.50
N THR A 433 -28.28 -5.47 -30.11
CA THR A 433 -28.49 -6.19 -28.84
C THR A 433 -27.77 -5.60 -27.67
N ARG A 434 -26.72 -4.78 -27.91
CA ARG A 434 -25.94 -4.05 -26.90
C ARG A 434 -26.08 -2.54 -27.08
N ARG A 435 -26.12 -1.81 -25.94
CA ARG A 435 -26.16 -0.33 -25.91
C ARG A 435 -25.06 0.32 -25.09
N THR A 436 -24.31 -0.47 -24.32
CA THR A 436 -23.20 -0.02 -23.47
C THR A 436 -22.04 -1.00 -23.57
N PHE A 437 -20.82 -0.49 -23.51
CA PHE A 437 -19.62 -1.30 -23.49
C PHE A 437 -19.15 -1.47 -22.05
N ASP A 438 -18.70 -2.68 -21.72
CA ASP A 438 -18.13 -3.04 -20.41
C ASP A 438 -16.73 -3.62 -20.66
N LEU A 439 -15.78 -2.71 -20.83
CA LEU A 439 -14.40 -3.02 -21.19
C LEU A 439 -13.45 -2.22 -20.29
N PRO A 440 -12.39 -2.84 -19.76
CA PRO A 440 -11.35 -2.10 -19.02
C PRO A 440 -10.61 -1.17 -19.95
N LEU A 441 -10.62 0.13 -19.64
CA LEU A 441 -9.97 1.17 -20.43
C LEU A 441 -8.73 1.71 -19.72
N HIS A 442 -7.62 1.75 -20.42
CA HIS A 442 -6.43 2.48 -20.01
C HIS A 442 -6.46 3.89 -20.59
N ILE A 443 -6.83 4.86 -19.76
CA ILE A 443 -7.02 6.26 -20.20
C ILE A 443 -5.76 7.06 -19.89
N GLU A 444 -4.93 7.31 -20.90
CA GLU A 444 -3.75 8.17 -20.82
C GLU A 444 -4.04 9.55 -21.43
N GLY A 445 -3.78 10.62 -20.67
CA GLY A 445 -3.95 11.99 -21.13
C GLY A 445 -3.73 12.99 -19.99
N THR A 446 -3.80 14.29 -20.29
CA THR A 446 -3.80 15.32 -19.26
C THR A 446 -5.05 15.18 -18.38
N GLU A 447 -4.99 15.68 -17.14
CA GLU A 447 -6.12 15.65 -16.20
C GLU A 447 -7.42 16.20 -16.86
N PHE A 448 -7.30 17.31 -17.59
CA PHE A 448 -8.41 17.88 -18.36
C PHE A 448 -8.97 16.92 -19.42
N GLN A 449 -8.12 16.24 -20.17
CA GLN A 449 -8.55 15.26 -21.19
C GLN A 449 -9.25 14.08 -20.53
N GLN A 450 -8.70 13.55 -19.44
CA GLN A 450 -9.31 12.45 -18.69
C GLN A 450 -10.69 12.82 -18.16
N ASP A 451 -10.86 14.04 -17.64
CA ASP A 451 -12.17 14.51 -17.15
C ASP A 451 -13.18 14.61 -18.29
N VAL A 452 -12.76 15.12 -19.44
CA VAL A 452 -13.63 15.16 -20.64
C VAL A 452 -14.04 13.76 -21.07
N TRP A 453 -13.09 12.82 -21.18
CA TRP A 453 -13.38 11.45 -21.63
C TRP A 453 -14.23 10.66 -20.64
N LYS A 454 -14.07 10.84 -19.33
CA LYS A 454 -14.95 10.28 -18.31
C LYS A 454 -16.39 10.80 -18.38
N GLU A 455 -16.57 12.08 -18.74
CA GLU A 455 -17.91 12.64 -18.93
C GLU A 455 -18.55 12.18 -20.26
N LEU A 456 -17.76 11.94 -21.30
CA LEU A 456 -18.26 11.37 -22.57
C LEU A 456 -18.89 9.98 -22.34
N GLN A 457 -18.28 9.12 -21.53
CA GLN A 457 -18.79 7.78 -21.20
C GLN A 457 -20.16 7.80 -20.50
N LYS A 458 -20.51 8.93 -19.86
CA LYS A 458 -21.80 9.07 -19.16
C LYS A 458 -22.95 9.51 -20.09
N ILE A 459 -22.68 9.75 -21.36
CA ILE A 459 -23.71 10.14 -22.33
C ILE A 459 -24.55 8.91 -22.65
N PRO A 460 -25.89 8.92 -22.41
CA PRO A 460 -26.73 7.78 -22.70
C PRO A 460 -26.79 7.45 -24.20
N TYR A 461 -26.89 6.18 -24.54
CA TYR A 461 -27.09 5.72 -25.91
C TYR A 461 -28.23 6.47 -26.60
N GLY A 462 -27.99 6.93 -27.82
CA GLY A 462 -28.97 7.66 -28.64
C GLY A 462 -29.16 9.13 -28.25
N THR A 463 -28.35 9.67 -27.34
CA THR A 463 -28.36 11.08 -26.98
C THR A 463 -27.11 11.79 -27.48
N THR A 464 -27.19 13.11 -27.64
CA THR A 464 -26.07 13.96 -28.02
C THR A 464 -25.87 15.08 -27.02
N ILE A 465 -24.65 15.53 -26.86
CA ILE A 465 -24.29 16.69 -26.05
C ILE A 465 -23.40 17.65 -26.86
N SER A 466 -23.57 18.95 -26.67
CA SER A 466 -22.66 19.93 -27.26
C SER A 466 -21.36 20.04 -26.45
N TYR A 467 -20.26 20.48 -27.09
CA TYR A 467 -19.00 20.76 -26.38
C TYR A 467 -19.17 21.81 -25.28
N ALA A 468 -20.10 22.76 -25.43
CA ALA A 468 -20.44 23.70 -24.37
C ALA A 468 -21.11 23.01 -23.17
N GLY A 469 -22.09 22.15 -23.42
CA GLY A 469 -22.76 21.38 -22.37
C GLY A 469 -21.81 20.40 -21.66
N LEU A 470 -20.84 19.82 -22.38
CA LEU A 470 -19.80 18.98 -21.79
C LEU A 470 -18.83 19.81 -20.93
N ALA A 471 -18.47 21.02 -21.40
CA ALA A 471 -17.65 21.97 -20.64
C ALA A 471 -18.30 22.41 -19.32
N GLU A 472 -19.63 22.59 -19.30
CA GLU A 472 -20.40 22.85 -18.08
C GLU A 472 -20.32 21.68 -17.11
N LYS A 473 -20.48 20.44 -17.61
CA LYS A 473 -20.44 19.23 -16.78
C LYS A 473 -19.10 18.99 -16.08
N ILE A 474 -17.98 19.33 -16.76
CA ILE A 474 -16.64 19.25 -16.15
C ILE A 474 -16.30 20.47 -15.28
N GLY A 475 -17.27 21.35 -15.00
CA GLY A 475 -17.09 22.55 -14.15
C GLY A 475 -16.30 23.68 -14.81
N ASN A 476 -16.10 23.68 -16.13
CA ASN A 476 -15.39 24.73 -16.87
C ASN A 476 -16.17 25.22 -18.11
N PRO A 477 -17.23 26.02 -17.93
CA PRO A 477 -18.14 26.44 -19.02
C PRO A 477 -17.46 27.21 -20.16
N LYS A 478 -16.30 27.81 -19.91
CA LYS A 478 -15.55 28.57 -20.92
C LYS A 478 -14.62 27.69 -21.80
N ALA A 479 -14.52 26.42 -21.49
CA ALA A 479 -13.54 25.51 -22.12
C ALA A 479 -14.09 24.77 -23.36
N SER A 480 -15.21 25.16 -23.98
CA SER A 480 -15.84 24.40 -25.07
C SER A 480 -14.89 24.09 -26.25
N ARG A 481 -13.98 25.00 -26.60
CA ARG A 481 -12.96 24.76 -27.63
C ARG A 481 -11.91 23.73 -27.19
N ALA A 482 -11.48 23.80 -25.94
CA ALA A 482 -10.54 22.83 -25.36
C ALA A 482 -11.19 21.44 -25.22
N VAL A 483 -12.47 21.37 -24.88
CA VAL A 483 -13.27 20.13 -24.89
C VAL A 483 -13.32 19.52 -26.28
N GLY A 484 -13.53 20.33 -27.35
CA GLY A 484 -13.48 19.86 -28.72
C GLY A 484 -12.11 19.28 -29.08
N GLN A 485 -11.01 19.91 -28.65
CA GLN A 485 -9.66 19.40 -28.86
C GLN A 485 -9.42 18.10 -28.07
N ALA A 486 -9.88 18.02 -26.82
CA ALA A 486 -9.78 16.80 -26.02
C ALA A 486 -10.59 15.64 -26.65
N ASN A 487 -11.79 15.92 -27.18
CA ASN A 487 -12.59 14.93 -27.88
C ASN A 487 -11.92 14.45 -29.19
N ASN A 488 -11.26 15.36 -29.93
CA ASN A 488 -10.49 14.97 -31.13
C ASN A 488 -9.27 14.10 -30.79
N ALA A 489 -8.74 14.20 -29.58
CA ALA A 489 -7.63 13.38 -29.08
C ALA A 489 -8.12 12.10 -28.34
N ASN A 490 -9.42 11.82 -28.31
CA ASN A 490 -9.99 10.65 -27.65
C ASN A 490 -9.55 9.36 -28.37
N PRO A 491 -8.84 8.45 -27.68
CA PRO A 491 -8.40 7.18 -28.29
C PRO A 491 -9.51 6.14 -28.44
N PHE A 492 -10.71 6.40 -27.91
CA PHE A 492 -11.83 5.46 -27.90
C PHE A 492 -13.00 6.02 -28.73
N ALA A 493 -13.14 5.53 -29.96
CA ALA A 493 -14.15 6.07 -30.87
C ALA A 493 -15.59 5.61 -30.55
N ILE A 494 -15.78 4.51 -29.82
CA ILE A 494 -17.10 3.88 -29.64
C ILE A 494 -17.39 3.43 -28.19
N VAL A 495 -16.41 3.45 -27.31
CA VAL A 495 -16.53 2.95 -25.93
C VAL A 495 -16.76 4.07 -24.94
#